data_8d98c83c948a4b231c5ff03c4c94a87b
#
_entry.id   8d98c83c948a4b231c5ff03c4c94a87b
#
_cell.length_a   1.000
_cell.length_b   1.000
_cell.length_c   1.000
_cell.angle_alpha   90.00
_cell.angle_beta   90.00
_cell.angle_gamma   90.00
#
_symmetry.space_group_name_H-M   'P 1'
#
loop_
_entity.id
_entity.type
_entity.pdbx_description
1 polymer ?
#
loop_
_entity_poly.entity_id
_entity_poly.type
_entity_poly.pdbx_seq_one_letter_code
_entity_poly.pdbx_strand_id
1 'polypeptide(L)'
;QVFWRIVIFYLGSIIMIATLVPYNDKRLLGSSSVDVTASPFTIAIVNGGIKGLPSVINAVILISVLSVGNASVYATSRTLNSLAEQGMAPKWTGYIDRAGRPLFAILITNVFGLFALIAADNEKQVVAFNWLLALSGLSSIFTWMSINLSHIRFRRAMKVQNRSLTELPFVAQSGVWGSYFGLTLNILYLIAQFYIGLFPVGGKPNAYDFFLAYLGVPVILASWIGYKIWKRDWTLFIRAKDIDLDTGRINVDLDLLQQEIAEEKAQLAEKPFYIRIYRFWC
;
A
#
# COMPACT_ATOMS: atom_id res chain seq x y z
N GLN A 1 -16.57 -3.48 -3.55
CA GLN A 1 -16.27 -2.83 -4.85
C GLN A 1 -14.77 -2.92 -5.16
N VAL A 2 -13.86 -2.27 -4.38
CA VAL A 2 -12.41 -2.23 -4.63
C VAL A 2 -11.79 -3.63 -4.76
N PHE A 3 -12.16 -4.57 -3.90
CA PHE A 3 -11.68 -5.95 -3.94
C PHE A 3 -11.92 -6.62 -5.30
N TRP A 4 -13.15 -6.56 -5.83
CA TRP A 4 -13.49 -7.18 -7.11
C TRP A 4 -12.78 -6.52 -8.29
N ARG A 5 -12.59 -5.20 -8.27
CA ARG A 5 -11.78 -4.51 -9.28
C ARG A 5 -10.35 -5.03 -9.30
N ILE A 6 -9.71 -5.09 -8.14
CA ILE A 6 -8.34 -5.59 -8.03
C ILE A 6 -8.29 -7.03 -8.56
N VAL A 7 -9.14 -7.92 -8.07
CA VAL A 7 -9.15 -9.34 -8.47
C VAL A 7 -9.33 -9.48 -10.00
N ILE A 8 -10.35 -8.86 -10.58
CA ILE A 8 -10.67 -9.02 -12.00
C ILE A 8 -9.57 -8.43 -12.89
N PHE A 9 -9.15 -7.18 -12.61
CA PHE A 9 -8.17 -6.52 -13.46
C PHE A 9 -6.77 -7.12 -13.32
N TYR A 10 -6.32 -7.43 -12.10
CA TYR A 10 -4.98 -7.99 -11.91
C TYR A 10 -4.90 -9.45 -12.38
N LEU A 11 -5.84 -10.32 -11.97
CA LEU A 11 -5.84 -11.70 -12.43
C LEU A 11 -6.07 -11.78 -13.95
N GLY A 12 -7.00 -10.98 -14.47
CA GLY A 12 -7.24 -10.91 -15.92
C GLY A 12 -5.99 -10.48 -16.69
N SER A 13 -5.29 -9.44 -16.23
CA SER A 13 -4.04 -8.97 -16.83
C SER A 13 -2.93 -10.02 -16.77
N ILE A 14 -2.75 -10.69 -15.63
CA ILE A 14 -1.74 -11.74 -15.47
C ILE A 14 -2.03 -12.92 -16.40
N ILE A 15 -3.28 -13.38 -16.47
CA ILE A 15 -3.68 -14.48 -17.35
C ILE A 15 -3.43 -14.11 -18.82
N MET A 16 -3.85 -12.91 -19.24
CA MET A 16 -3.63 -12.44 -20.62
C MET A 16 -2.12 -12.38 -20.94
N ILE A 17 -1.30 -11.80 -20.08
CA ILE A 17 0.14 -11.72 -20.32
C ILE A 17 0.78 -13.10 -20.35
N ALA A 18 0.42 -13.98 -19.42
CA ALA A 18 0.97 -15.34 -19.36
C ALA A 18 0.65 -16.18 -20.61
N THR A 19 -0.45 -15.87 -21.31
CA THR A 19 -0.81 -16.53 -22.58
C THR A 19 -0.15 -15.90 -23.81
N LEU A 20 0.19 -14.61 -23.75
CA LEU A 20 0.71 -13.85 -24.89
C LEU A 20 2.24 -13.76 -24.94
N VAL A 21 2.89 -13.83 -23.77
CA VAL A 21 4.35 -13.64 -23.64
C VAL A 21 4.98 -14.89 -23.04
N PRO A 22 5.87 -15.59 -23.77
CA PRO A 22 6.59 -16.74 -23.23
C PRO A 22 7.48 -16.33 -22.04
N TYR A 23 7.50 -17.16 -20.98
CA TYR A 23 8.30 -16.89 -19.76
C TYR A 23 9.81 -16.84 -20.02
N ASN A 24 10.29 -17.42 -21.11
CA ASN A 24 11.70 -17.48 -21.53
C ASN A 24 12.07 -16.39 -22.56
N ASP A 25 11.22 -15.40 -22.78
CA ASP A 25 11.55 -14.28 -23.68
C ASP A 25 12.74 -13.49 -23.11
N LYS A 26 13.81 -13.39 -23.91
CA LYS A 26 15.06 -12.72 -23.50
C LYS A 26 14.85 -11.26 -23.11
N ARG A 27 13.82 -10.60 -23.67
CA ARG A 27 13.46 -9.22 -23.34
C ARG A 27 12.93 -9.07 -21.92
N LEU A 28 12.27 -10.11 -21.37
CA LEU A 28 11.82 -10.13 -19.98
C LEU A 28 12.97 -10.29 -18.98
N LEU A 29 13.97 -11.12 -19.35
CA LEU A 29 15.03 -11.56 -18.43
C LEU A 29 16.29 -10.69 -18.50
N GLY A 30 16.46 -9.94 -19.58
CA GLY A 30 17.69 -9.17 -19.87
C GLY A 30 17.57 -7.67 -19.71
N SER A 31 16.42 -7.16 -19.35
CA SER A 31 16.16 -5.71 -19.27
C SER A 31 16.18 -5.20 -17.83
N SER A 32 16.64 -3.97 -17.69
CA SER A 32 16.55 -3.28 -16.40
C SER A 32 15.09 -3.02 -16.03
N SER A 33 14.76 -3.00 -14.74
CA SER A 33 13.44 -2.66 -14.21
C SER A 33 12.91 -1.27 -14.62
N VAL A 34 13.76 -0.47 -15.25
CA VAL A 34 13.48 0.90 -15.73
C VAL A 34 13.19 0.94 -17.24
N ASP A 35 13.51 -0.14 -17.95
CA ASP A 35 13.26 -0.19 -19.41
C ASP A 35 11.80 -0.49 -19.70
N VAL A 36 11.07 0.51 -20.16
CA VAL A 36 9.65 0.39 -20.52
C VAL A 36 9.43 -0.56 -21.71
N THR A 37 10.46 -0.75 -22.56
CA THR A 37 10.39 -1.68 -23.71
C THR A 37 10.38 -3.13 -23.27
N ALA A 38 10.81 -3.40 -22.06
CA ALA A 38 10.80 -4.72 -21.41
C ALA A 38 9.50 -5.01 -20.63
N SER A 39 8.58 -4.08 -20.61
CA SER A 39 7.26 -4.33 -20.01
C SER A 39 6.57 -5.49 -20.72
N PRO A 40 6.07 -6.52 -20.01
CA PRO A 40 5.34 -7.64 -20.61
C PRO A 40 4.18 -7.18 -21.50
N PHE A 41 3.52 -6.08 -21.14
CA PHE A 41 2.45 -5.49 -21.95
C PHE A 41 2.97 -4.96 -23.29
N THR A 42 4.10 -4.24 -23.26
CA THR A 42 4.73 -3.73 -24.49
C THR A 42 5.20 -4.86 -25.38
N ILE A 43 5.80 -5.92 -24.81
CA ILE A 43 6.25 -7.11 -25.53
C ILE A 43 5.07 -7.81 -26.20
N ALA A 44 3.95 -8.01 -25.51
CA ALA A 44 2.74 -8.62 -26.06
C ALA A 44 2.22 -7.85 -27.29
N ILE A 45 2.20 -6.53 -27.22
CA ILE A 45 1.72 -5.65 -28.29
C ILE A 45 2.66 -5.67 -29.49
N VAL A 46 3.98 -5.62 -29.24
CA VAL A 46 5.00 -5.70 -30.30
C VAL A 46 4.92 -7.06 -30.99
N ASN A 47 4.74 -8.16 -30.26
CA ASN A 47 4.55 -9.49 -30.81
C ASN A 47 3.26 -9.59 -31.65
N GLY A 48 2.22 -8.85 -31.28
CA GLY A 48 0.97 -8.75 -32.08
C GLY A 48 1.10 -7.88 -33.33
N GLY A 49 2.27 -7.29 -33.62
CA GLY A 49 2.53 -6.52 -34.85
C GLY A 49 1.80 -5.17 -34.94
N ILE A 50 1.24 -4.66 -33.84
CA ILE A 50 0.46 -3.42 -33.83
C ILE A 50 1.40 -2.20 -33.74
N LYS A 51 1.54 -1.50 -34.87
CA LYS A 51 2.37 -0.29 -34.95
C LYS A 51 1.68 0.90 -34.22
N GLY A 52 2.46 1.68 -33.47
CA GLY A 52 1.98 2.90 -32.77
C GLY A 52 1.37 2.67 -31.39
N LEU A 53 0.77 1.52 -31.12
CA LEU A 53 0.19 1.21 -29.80
C LEU A 53 1.22 1.19 -28.66
N PRO A 54 2.49 0.76 -28.83
CA PRO A 54 3.51 0.87 -27.80
C PRO A 54 3.72 2.31 -27.30
N SER A 55 3.69 3.31 -28.20
CA SER A 55 3.82 4.73 -27.80
C SER A 55 2.63 5.22 -27.00
N VAL A 56 1.42 4.77 -27.33
CA VAL A 56 0.21 5.08 -26.56
C VAL A 56 0.29 4.47 -25.15
N ILE A 57 0.71 3.20 -25.04
CA ILE A 57 0.90 2.53 -23.74
C ILE A 57 1.94 3.27 -22.90
N ASN A 58 3.05 3.69 -23.49
CA ASN A 58 4.07 4.45 -22.77
C ASN A 58 3.53 5.78 -22.24
N ALA A 59 2.70 6.49 -23.03
CA ALA A 59 2.03 7.70 -22.56
C ALA A 59 1.06 7.42 -21.41
N VAL A 60 0.28 6.34 -21.50
CA VAL A 60 -0.63 5.91 -20.41
C VAL A 60 0.14 5.55 -19.14
N ILE A 61 1.26 4.82 -19.28
CA ILE A 61 2.13 4.48 -18.14
C ILE A 61 2.69 5.76 -17.50
N LEU A 62 3.17 6.72 -18.29
CA LEU A 62 3.69 8.00 -17.78
C LEU A 62 2.61 8.75 -16.98
N ILE A 63 1.41 8.90 -17.53
CA ILE A 63 0.30 9.57 -16.85
C ILE A 63 -0.06 8.84 -15.56
N SER A 64 -0.09 7.51 -15.58
CA SER A 64 -0.39 6.69 -14.41
C SER A 64 0.65 6.87 -13.31
N VAL A 65 1.94 6.85 -13.65
CA VAL A 65 3.04 7.05 -12.68
C VAL A 65 3.01 8.45 -12.09
N LEU A 66 2.76 9.49 -12.90
CA LEU A 66 2.60 10.86 -12.40
C LEU A 66 1.39 10.98 -11.45
N SER A 67 0.28 10.32 -11.78
CA SER A 67 -0.90 10.28 -10.92
C SER A 67 -0.62 9.59 -9.58
N VAL A 68 0.08 8.46 -9.59
CA VAL A 68 0.50 7.75 -8.37
C VAL A 68 1.46 8.62 -7.54
N GLY A 69 2.41 9.30 -8.18
CA GLY A 69 3.32 10.24 -7.50
C GLY A 69 2.57 11.36 -6.79
N ASN A 70 1.61 11.98 -7.47
CA ASN A 70 0.77 13.03 -6.87
C ASN A 70 -0.07 12.50 -5.70
N ALA A 71 -0.70 11.34 -5.87
CA ALA A 71 -1.47 10.69 -4.80
C ALA A 71 -0.59 10.34 -3.59
N SER A 72 0.65 9.92 -3.82
CA SER A 72 1.62 9.61 -2.76
C SER A 72 2.00 10.85 -1.96
N VAL A 73 2.26 11.99 -2.61
CA VAL A 73 2.53 13.27 -1.93
C VAL A 73 1.34 13.68 -1.06
N TYR A 74 0.13 13.57 -1.61
CA TYR A 74 -1.10 13.86 -0.87
C TYR A 74 -1.26 12.96 0.36
N ALA A 75 -1.16 11.64 0.18
CA ALA A 75 -1.33 10.66 1.26
C ALA A 75 -0.26 10.83 2.35
N THR A 76 1.02 10.94 1.96
CA THR A 76 2.13 11.06 2.92
C THR A 76 2.04 12.34 3.74
N SER A 77 1.75 13.48 3.10
CA SER A 77 1.64 14.76 3.80
C SER A 77 0.48 14.77 4.81
N ARG A 78 -0.66 14.19 4.45
CA ARG A 78 -1.81 14.07 5.36
C ARG A 78 -1.55 13.09 6.51
N THR A 79 -0.90 11.97 6.23
CA THR A 79 -0.51 11.00 7.26
C THR A 79 0.47 11.62 8.25
N LEU A 80 1.48 12.35 7.76
CA LEU A 80 2.45 13.02 8.64
C LEU A 80 1.80 14.08 9.52
N ASN A 81 0.86 14.85 8.96
CA ASN A 81 0.07 15.81 9.74
C ASN A 81 -0.74 15.13 10.84
N SER A 82 -1.46 14.06 10.50
CA SER A 82 -2.25 13.29 11.47
C SER A 82 -1.39 12.68 12.58
N LEU A 83 -0.19 12.19 12.26
CA LEU A 83 0.76 11.70 13.25
C LEU A 83 1.24 12.83 14.20
N ALA A 84 1.40 14.04 13.69
CA ALA A 84 1.73 15.19 14.53
C ALA A 84 0.60 15.58 15.49
N GLU A 85 -0.64 15.55 15.03
CA GLU A 85 -1.83 15.79 15.84
C GLU A 85 -1.96 14.75 16.98
N GLN A 86 -1.63 13.49 16.68
CA GLN A 86 -1.59 12.41 17.67
C GLN A 86 -0.34 12.45 18.57
N GLY A 87 0.55 13.42 18.38
CA GLY A 87 1.81 13.52 19.14
C GLY A 87 2.84 12.44 18.83
N MET A 88 2.69 11.74 17.71
CA MET A 88 3.61 10.71 17.21
C MET A 88 4.69 11.27 16.28
N ALA A 89 4.52 12.49 15.80
CA ALA A 89 5.52 13.22 15.01
C ALA A 89 5.80 14.60 15.65
N PRO A 90 6.85 15.30 15.23
CA PRO A 90 7.16 16.65 15.72
C PRO A 90 6.01 17.62 15.47
N LYS A 91 5.65 18.46 16.46
CA LYS A 91 4.49 19.36 16.40
C LYS A 91 4.47 20.30 15.18
N TRP A 92 5.63 20.72 14.70
CA TRP A 92 5.72 21.63 13.55
C TRP A 92 5.27 20.99 12.24
N THR A 93 5.29 19.66 12.11
CA THR A 93 4.75 18.94 10.94
C THR A 93 3.22 18.94 10.89
N GLY A 94 2.56 19.28 12.00
CA GLY A 94 1.10 19.45 12.09
C GLY A 94 0.59 20.83 11.70
N TYR A 95 1.48 21.74 11.23
CA TYR A 95 1.05 23.07 10.81
C TYR A 95 0.23 23.01 9.52
N ILE A 96 -0.97 23.60 9.57
CA ILE A 96 -1.89 23.74 8.43
C ILE A 96 -1.97 25.23 8.08
N ASP A 97 -1.83 25.57 6.82
CA ASP A 97 -1.97 26.94 6.33
C ASP A 97 -3.45 27.37 6.25
N ARG A 98 -3.68 28.67 5.93
CA ARG A 98 -5.04 29.22 5.80
C ARG A 98 -5.88 28.56 4.69
N ALA A 99 -5.25 27.89 3.74
CA ALA A 99 -5.89 27.13 2.67
C ALA A 99 -6.11 25.65 3.01
N GLY A 100 -5.86 25.23 4.25
CA GLY A 100 -6.03 23.85 4.72
C GLY A 100 -4.93 22.88 4.25
N ARG A 101 -3.73 23.41 3.89
CA ARG A 101 -2.62 22.59 3.38
C ARG A 101 -1.58 22.35 4.47
N PRO A 102 -1.11 21.11 4.68
CA PRO A 102 -0.06 20.78 5.64
C PRO A 102 1.32 21.11 5.05
N LEU A 103 1.70 22.41 5.07
CA LEU A 103 2.83 22.96 4.34
C LEU A 103 4.15 22.25 4.65
N PHE A 104 4.50 22.12 5.93
CA PHE A 104 5.77 21.49 6.31
C PHE A 104 5.81 20.00 5.97
N ALA A 105 4.68 19.29 6.10
CA ALA A 105 4.60 17.90 5.69
C ALA A 105 4.79 17.73 4.17
N ILE A 106 4.23 18.63 3.37
CA ILE A 106 4.44 18.66 1.91
C ILE A 106 5.90 18.95 1.58
N LEU A 107 6.53 19.92 2.25
CA LEU A 107 7.95 20.25 2.02
C LEU A 107 8.85 19.05 2.31
N ILE A 108 8.65 18.36 3.45
CA ILE A 108 9.41 17.14 3.78
C ILE A 108 9.24 16.09 2.68
N THR A 109 7.99 15.82 2.27
CA THR A 109 7.72 14.82 1.24
C THR A 109 8.43 15.17 -0.07
N ASN A 110 8.44 16.46 -0.46
CA ASN A 110 9.13 16.91 -1.65
C ASN A 110 10.67 16.86 -1.53
N VAL A 111 11.23 17.05 -0.33
CA VAL A 111 12.69 16.85 -0.10
C VAL A 111 13.08 15.40 -0.42
N PHE A 112 12.28 14.43 0.00
CA PHE A 112 12.50 13.02 -0.43
C PHE A 112 12.33 12.83 -1.94
N GLY A 113 11.48 13.62 -2.59
CA GLY A 113 11.34 13.65 -4.04
C GLY A 113 12.63 14.05 -4.78
N LEU A 114 13.53 14.79 -4.13
CA LEU A 114 14.81 15.15 -4.72
C LEU A 114 15.73 13.94 -4.99
N PHE A 115 15.48 12.80 -4.36
CA PHE A 115 16.18 11.56 -4.72
C PHE A 115 15.95 11.15 -6.18
N ALA A 116 14.88 11.62 -6.82
CA ALA A 116 14.68 11.44 -8.25
C ALA A 116 15.79 12.08 -9.11
N LEU A 117 16.49 13.09 -8.60
CA LEU A 117 17.62 13.71 -9.31
C LEU A 117 18.81 12.75 -9.49
N ILE A 118 18.92 11.70 -8.69
CA ILE A 118 19.93 10.63 -8.88
C ILE A 118 19.71 9.92 -10.24
N ALA A 119 18.47 9.92 -10.72
CA ALA A 119 18.13 9.35 -12.04
C ALA A 119 18.68 10.19 -13.22
N ALA A 120 19.22 11.38 -12.99
CA ALA A 120 19.92 12.15 -14.03
C ALA A 120 21.25 11.51 -14.44
N ASP A 121 21.82 10.64 -13.59
CA ASP A 121 23.01 9.84 -13.90
C ASP A 121 22.56 8.47 -14.47
N ASN A 122 22.81 8.23 -15.75
CA ASN A 122 22.40 7.03 -16.46
C ASN A 122 22.95 5.72 -15.87
N GLU A 123 24.10 5.77 -15.21
CA GLU A 123 24.70 4.58 -14.57
C GLU A 123 24.05 4.26 -13.22
N LYS A 124 23.61 5.29 -12.48
CA LYS A 124 23.08 5.16 -11.12
C LYS A 124 21.55 5.07 -11.04
N GLN A 125 20.84 5.49 -12.10
CA GLN A 125 19.38 5.55 -12.09
C GLN A 125 18.72 4.20 -11.73
N VAL A 126 19.20 3.10 -12.32
CA VAL A 126 18.67 1.75 -12.09
C VAL A 126 18.92 1.29 -10.67
N VAL A 127 20.12 1.54 -10.17
CA VAL A 127 20.50 1.18 -8.80
C VAL A 127 19.64 1.94 -7.79
N ALA A 128 19.52 3.26 -7.93
CA ALA A 128 18.71 4.11 -7.06
C ALA A 128 17.24 3.69 -7.09
N PHE A 129 16.68 3.43 -8.28
CA PHE A 129 15.31 2.97 -8.43
C PHE A 129 15.07 1.63 -7.72
N ASN A 130 15.98 0.66 -7.88
CA ASN A 130 15.84 -0.66 -7.25
C ASN A 130 15.89 -0.55 -5.71
N TRP A 131 16.76 0.28 -5.14
CA TRP A 131 16.81 0.52 -3.70
C TRP A 131 15.53 1.16 -3.16
N LEU A 132 15.00 2.17 -3.84
CA LEU A 132 13.75 2.82 -3.46
C LEU A 132 12.54 1.89 -3.59
N LEU A 133 12.50 1.07 -4.66
CA LEU A 133 11.46 0.09 -4.88
C LEU A 133 11.46 -0.99 -3.79
N ALA A 134 12.63 -1.51 -3.44
CA ALA A 134 12.79 -2.51 -2.39
C ALA A 134 12.33 -1.98 -1.01
N LEU A 135 12.70 -0.74 -0.67
CA LEU A 135 12.26 -0.08 0.56
C LEU A 135 10.74 0.10 0.58
N SER A 136 10.14 0.55 -0.51
CA SER A 136 8.70 0.76 -0.64
C SER A 136 7.91 -0.55 -0.55
N GLY A 137 8.36 -1.60 -1.23
CA GLY A 137 7.68 -2.90 -1.27
C GLY A 137 7.53 -3.52 0.12
N LEU A 138 8.62 -3.66 0.85
CA LEU A 138 8.58 -4.23 2.21
C LEU A 138 7.82 -3.35 3.21
N SER A 139 7.94 -2.02 3.11
CA SER A 139 7.19 -1.09 3.97
C SER A 139 5.68 -1.30 3.84
N SER A 140 5.19 -1.56 2.63
CA SER A 140 3.78 -1.86 2.39
C SER A 140 3.34 -3.16 3.07
N ILE A 141 4.13 -4.23 3.00
CA ILE A 141 3.84 -5.50 3.67
C ILE A 141 3.78 -5.34 5.19
N PHE A 142 4.74 -4.62 5.79
CA PHE A 142 4.71 -4.34 7.22
C PHE A 142 3.51 -3.50 7.63
N THR A 143 3.09 -2.55 6.81
CA THR A 143 1.87 -1.76 7.04
C THR A 143 0.63 -2.66 7.05
N TRP A 144 0.45 -3.51 6.05
CA TRP A 144 -0.68 -4.46 6.02
C TRP A 144 -0.63 -5.46 7.17
N MET A 145 0.56 -5.93 7.55
CA MET A 145 0.74 -6.81 8.71
C MET A 145 0.31 -6.12 10.01
N SER A 146 0.68 -4.84 10.19
CA SER A 146 0.30 -4.06 11.38
C SER A 146 -1.21 -3.80 11.44
N ILE A 147 -1.87 -3.53 10.30
CA ILE A 147 -3.32 -3.36 10.21
C ILE A 147 -4.03 -4.66 10.63
N ASN A 148 -3.62 -5.80 10.06
CA ASN A 148 -4.20 -7.10 10.41
C ASN A 148 -4.04 -7.41 11.90
N LEU A 149 -2.84 -7.21 12.45
CA LEU A 149 -2.54 -7.42 13.85
C LEU A 149 -3.36 -6.49 14.76
N SER A 150 -3.47 -5.22 14.39
CA SER A 150 -4.27 -4.23 15.14
C SER A 150 -5.74 -4.61 15.17
N HIS A 151 -6.33 -5.06 14.04
CA HIS A 151 -7.70 -5.52 13.98
C HIS A 151 -7.94 -6.75 14.88
N ILE A 152 -7.05 -7.74 14.84
CA ILE A 152 -7.15 -8.92 15.73
C ILE A 152 -7.15 -8.49 17.19
N ARG A 153 -6.25 -7.57 17.56
CA ARG A 153 -6.13 -7.08 18.93
C ARG A 153 -7.30 -6.22 19.37
N PHE A 154 -7.80 -5.36 18.50
CA PHE A 154 -8.98 -4.54 18.73
C PHE A 154 -10.21 -5.42 19.00
N ARG A 155 -10.45 -6.43 18.17
CA ARG A 155 -11.57 -7.37 18.36
C ARG A 155 -11.44 -8.18 19.66
N ARG A 156 -10.21 -8.55 20.04
CA ARG A 156 -9.95 -9.20 21.34
C ARG A 156 -10.22 -8.25 22.50
N ALA A 157 -9.82 -6.98 22.37
CA ALA A 157 -10.08 -5.98 23.40
C ALA A 157 -11.58 -5.74 23.60
N MET A 158 -12.36 -5.58 22.52
CA MET A 158 -13.82 -5.46 22.60
C MET A 158 -14.44 -6.65 23.36
N LYS A 159 -14.00 -7.88 23.03
CA LYS A 159 -14.51 -9.09 23.70
C LYS A 159 -14.16 -9.09 25.20
N VAL A 160 -12.93 -8.74 25.58
CA VAL A 160 -12.46 -8.73 26.98
C VAL A 160 -13.12 -7.61 27.79
N GLN A 161 -13.43 -6.48 27.16
CA GLN A 161 -14.10 -5.34 27.78
C GLN A 161 -15.63 -5.41 27.67
N ASN A 162 -16.19 -6.55 27.22
CA ASN A 162 -17.63 -6.78 27.06
C ASN A 162 -18.34 -5.74 26.17
N ARG A 163 -17.65 -5.22 25.15
CA ARG A 163 -18.20 -4.26 24.19
C ARG A 163 -18.88 -5.00 23.02
N SER A 164 -20.02 -4.49 22.59
CA SER A 164 -20.77 -5.07 21.46
C SER A 164 -20.21 -4.61 20.12
N LEU A 165 -20.26 -5.51 19.12
CA LEU A 165 -19.90 -5.16 17.74
C LEU A 165 -20.94 -4.26 17.05
N THR A 166 -22.14 -4.18 17.60
CA THR A 166 -23.18 -3.27 17.10
C THR A 166 -22.83 -1.79 17.30
N GLU A 167 -21.88 -1.50 18.17
CA GLU A 167 -21.33 -0.14 18.36
C GLU A 167 -20.45 0.33 17.18
N LEU A 168 -20.08 -0.57 16.28
CA LEU A 168 -19.20 -0.25 15.16
C LEU A 168 -20.03 0.11 13.91
N PRO A 169 -19.73 1.23 13.25
CA PRO A 169 -20.40 1.62 12.01
C PRO A 169 -20.15 0.64 10.85
N PHE A 170 -19.03 -0.09 10.93
CA PHE A 170 -18.66 -1.09 9.93
C PHE A 170 -18.02 -2.31 10.58
N VAL A 171 -18.45 -3.50 10.16
CA VAL A 171 -17.85 -4.79 10.54
C VAL A 171 -17.47 -5.54 9.28
N ALA A 172 -16.19 -5.93 9.15
CA ALA A 172 -15.69 -6.69 8.00
C ALA A 172 -16.44 -8.04 7.87
N GLN A 173 -16.84 -8.40 6.64
CA GLN A 173 -17.58 -9.65 6.36
C GLN A 173 -16.80 -10.91 6.76
N SER A 174 -15.48 -10.93 6.52
CA SER A 174 -14.59 -12.03 6.90
C SER A 174 -14.27 -12.06 8.41
N GLY A 175 -14.70 -11.05 9.17
CA GLY A 175 -14.45 -10.94 10.60
C GLY A 175 -12.96 -11.01 10.94
N VAL A 176 -12.66 -11.59 12.11
CA VAL A 176 -11.28 -11.75 12.59
C VAL A 176 -10.50 -12.79 11.80
N TRP A 177 -11.19 -13.80 11.25
CA TRP A 177 -10.55 -14.86 10.46
C TRP A 177 -9.85 -14.34 9.22
N GLY A 178 -10.45 -13.35 8.54
CA GLY A 178 -9.80 -12.67 7.42
C GLY A 178 -8.48 -12.00 7.81
N SER A 179 -8.41 -11.41 9.00
CA SER A 179 -7.16 -10.81 9.49
C SER A 179 -6.12 -11.85 9.91
N TYR A 180 -6.51 -12.99 10.47
CA TYR A 180 -5.58 -14.09 10.70
C TYR A 180 -5.02 -14.63 9.39
N PHE A 181 -5.85 -14.84 8.40
CA PHE A 181 -5.44 -15.28 7.06
C PHE A 181 -4.49 -14.26 6.41
N GLY A 182 -4.84 -12.97 6.42
CA GLY A 182 -3.99 -11.90 5.89
C GLY A 182 -2.65 -11.80 6.62
N LEU A 183 -2.65 -11.91 7.95
CA LEU A 183 -1.42 -11.90 8.74
C LEU A 183 -0.52 -13.09 8.39
N THR A 184 -1.08 -14.29 8.26
CA THR A 184 -0.34 -15.50 7.88
C THR A 184 0.28 -15.34 6.49
N LEU A 185 -0.46 -14.84 5.51
CA LEU A 185 0.07 -14.57 4.16
C LEU A 185 1.21 -13.55 4.18
N ASN A 186 1.09 -12.47 4.97
CA ASN A 186 2.17 -11.49 5.11
C ASN A 186 3.43 -12.10 5.71
N ILE A 187 3.30 -12.97 6.73
CA ILE A 187 4.44 -13.67 7.33
C ILE A 187 5.08 -14.63 6.32
N LEU A 188 4.28 -15.42 5.59
CA LEU A 188 4.77 -16.30 4.55
C LEU A 188 5.50 -15.54 3.44
N TYR A 189 4.97 -14.38 3.05
CA TYR A 189 5.65 -13.51 2.09
C TYR A 189 7.02 -13.04 2.59
N LEU A 190 7.12 -12.60 3.85
CA LEU A 190 8.39 -12.18 4.43
C LEU A 190 9.41 -13.33 4.50
N ILE A 191 8.96 -14.54 4.81
CA ILE A 191 9.81 -15.74 4.81
C ILE A 191 10.29 -16.06 3.38
N ALA A 192 9.39 -16.02 2.40
CA ALA A 192 9.73 -16.25 1.01
C ALA A 192 10.71 -15.20 0.48
N GLN A 193 10.48 -13.92 0.81
CA GLN A 193 11.37 -12.82 0.44
C GLN A 193 12.76 -12.96 1.07
N PHE A 194 12.83 -13.41 2.32
CA PHE A 194 14.08 -13.72 3.00
C PHE A 194 14.84 -14.86 2.30
N TYR A 195 14.13 -15.92 1.97
CA TYR A 195 14.70 -17.08 1.27
C TYR A 195 15.24 -16.70 -0.11
N ILE A 196 14.47 -15.96 -0.90
CA ILE A 196 14.89 -15.51 -2.24
C ILE A 196 16.08 -14.55 -2.15
N GLY A 197 16.12 -13.69 -1.13
CA GLY A 197 17.25 -12.80 -0.88
C GLY A 197 18.54 -13.53 -0.54
N LEU A 198 18.45 -14.65 0.22
CA LEU A 198 19.60 -15.49 0.55
C LEU A 198 20.03 -16.40 -0.61
N PHE A 199 19.06 -16.95 -1.36
CA PHE A 199 19.28 -17.92 -2.42
C PHE A 199 18.67 -17.40 -3.73
N PRO A 200 19.31 -16.42 -4.40
CA PRO A 200 18.79 -15.88 -5.65
C PRO A 200 18.73 -16.96 -6.73
N VAL A 201 17.62 -17.01 -7.46
CA VAL A 201 17.40 -17.99 -8.53
C VAL A 201 18.43 -17.79 -9.64
N GLY A 202 19.25 -18.82 -9.89
CA GLY A 202 20.29 -18.79 -10.94
C GLY A 202 21.55 -17.98 -10.59
N GLY A 203 21.67 -17.48 -9.35
CA GLY A 203 22.80 -16.69 -8.84
C GLY A 203 23.50 -17.35 -7.66
N LYS A 204 24.65 -16.78 -7.27
CA LYS A 204 25.31 -17.11 -6.00
C LYS A 204 24.82 -16.16 -4.91
N PRO A 205 24.76 -16.62 -3.63
CA PRO A 205 24.43 -15.75 -2.51
C PRO A 205 25.35 -14.52 -2.49
N ASN A 206 24.76 -13.35 -2.44
CA ASN A 206 25.48 -12.08 -2.42
C ASN A 206 24.86 -11.16 -1.35
N ALA A 207 25.69 -10.62 -0.48
CA ALA A 207 25.24 -9.70 0.57
C ALA A 207 24.56 -8.44 0.01
N TYR A 208 25.03 -7.91 -1.12
CA TYR A 208 24.40 -6.75 -1.76
C TYR A 208 22.97 -7.03 -2.17
N ASP A 209 22.70 -8.15 -2.86
CA ASP A 209 21.38 -8.53 -3.32
C ASP A 209 20.43 -8.85 -2.16
N PHE A 210 20.97 -9.47 -1.10
CA PHE A 210 20.21 -9.71 0.13
C PHE A 210 19.77 -8.40 0.79
N PHE A 211 20.69 -7.44 0.99
CA PHE A 211 20.33 -6.16 1.58
C PHE A 211 19.44 -5.33 0.65
N LEU A 212 19.62 -5.41 -0.65
CA LEU A 212 18.72 -4.80 -1.61
C LEU A 212 17.28 -5.35 -1.44
N ALA A 213 17.13 -6.67 -1.36
CA ALA A 213 15.82 -7.30 -1.21
C ALA A 213 15.19 -7.09 0.17
N TYR A 214 15.99 -6.89 1.24
CA TYR A 214 15.52 -6.89 2.63
C TYR A 214 15.75 -5.55 3.37
N LEU A 215 16.10 -4.49 2.66
CA LEU A 215 16.41 -3.16 3.21
C LEU A 215 15.30 -2.59 4.11
N GLY A 216 14.03 -2.84 3.79
CA GLY A 216 12.91 -2.35 4.56
C GLY A 216 12.90 -2.79 6.02
N VAL A 217 13.40 -3.99 6.33
CA VAL A 217 13.41 -4.53 7.69
C VAL A 217 14.31 -3.72 8.63
N PRO A 218 15.62 -3.51 8.34
CA PRO A 218 16.48 -2.73 9.22
C PRO A 218 16.00 -1.27 9.34
N VAL A 219 15.45 -0.67 8.28
CA VAL A 219 14.91 0.70 8.33
C VAL A 219 13.72 0.79 9.26
N ILE A 220 12.78 -0.15 9.18
CA ILE A 220 11.61 -0.19 10.07
C ILE A 220 12.03 -0.43 11.52
N LEU A 221 12.95 -1.36 11.76
CA LEU A 221 13.47 -1.63 13.10
C LEU A 221 14.20 -0.41 13.68
N ALA A 222 15.05 0.25 12.91
CA ALA A 222 15.75 1.46 13.33
C ALA A 222 14.75 2.59 13.65
N SER A 223 13.73 2.78 12.82
CA SER A 223 12.68 3.77 13.04
C SER A 223 11.88 3.47 14.30
N TRP A 224 11.53 2.20 14.53
CA TRP A 224 10.82 1.76 15.71
C TRP A 224 11.64 1.96 16.99
N ILE A 225 12.91 1.57 16.99
CA ILE A 225 13.84 1.79 18.11
C ILE A 225 14.01 3.29 18.35
N GLY A 226 14.23 4.08 17.31
CA GLY A 226 14.35 5.53 17.39
C GLY A 226 13.13 6.19 18.03
N TYR A 227 11.93 5.76 17.64
CA TYR A 227 10.68 6.22 18.26
C TYR A 227 10.60 5.85 19.75
N LYS A 228 10.96 4.62 20.12
CA LYS A 228 10.98 4.15 21.51
C LYS A 228 11.94 4.96 22.39
N ILE A 229 13.13 5.26 21.87
CA ILE A 229 14.12 6.11 22.55
C ILE A 229 13.57 7.53 22.72
N TRP A 230 12.98 8.11 21.68
CA TRP A 230 12.42 9.47 21.69
C TRP A 230 11.28 9.62 22.71
N LYS A 231 10.35 8.66 22.71
CA LYS A 231 9.20 8.65 23.63
C LYS A 231 9.54 8.14 25.03
N ARG A 232 10.69 7.49 25.22
CA ARG A 232 11.09 6.80 26.47
C ARG A 232 10.04 5.78 26.95
N ASP A 233 9.27 5.23 26.04
CA ASP A 233 8.25 4.21 26.30
C ASP A 233 8.68 2.87 25.69
N TRP A 234 9.07 1.93 26.58
CA TRP A 234 9.51 0.60 26.20
C TRP A 234 8.40 -0.45 26.27
N THR A 235 7.16 -0.03 26.37
CA THR A 235 6.01 -0.92 26.41
C THR A 235 5.89 -1.63 25.05
N LEU A 236 6.21 -2.93 25.01
CA LEU A 236 6.11 -3.74 23.79
C LEU A 236 4.67 -4.14 23.50
N PHE A 237 3.86 -4.28 24.54
CA PHE A 237 2.54 -4.89 24.43
C PHE A 237 1.56 -4.28 25.44
N ILE A 238 0.46 -3.71 24.93
CA ILE A 238 -0.65 -3.23 25.78
C ILE A 238 -1.62 -4.40 25.96
N ARG A 239 -2.03 -4.70 27.19
CA ARG A 239 -2.98 -5.81 27.44
C ARG A 239 -4.36 -5.47 26.88
N ALA A 240 -5.12 -6.49 26.45
CA ALA A 240 -6.43 -6.29 25.82
C ALA A 240 -7.43 -5.54 26.72
N LYS A 241 -7.31 -5.69 28.04
CA LYS A 241 -8.14 -4.97 29.03
C LYS A 241 -7.81 -3.48 29.13
N ASP A 242 -6.56 -3.09 28.79
CA ASP A 242 -6.02 -1.75 28.95
C ASP A 242 -5.98 -0.99 27.60
N ILE A 243 -6.45 -1.61 26.51
CA ILE A 243 -6.55 -0.95 25.20
C ILE A 243 -7.68 0.08 25.24
N ASP A 244 -7.36 1.32 24.93
CA ASP A 244 -8.33 2.38 24.75
C ASP A 244 -9.11 2.16 23.45
N LEU A 245 -10.42 2.01 23.57
CA LEU A 245 -11.35 1.75 22.45
C LEU A 245 -12.14 3.01 22.06
N ASP A 246 -12.02 4.09 22.80
CA ASP A 246 -12.87 5.27 22.66
C ASP A 246 -12.12 6.50 22.15
N THR A 247 -10.85 6.68 22.51
CA THR A 247 -10.06 7.83 22.07
C THR A 247 -9.85 7.83 20.55
N GLY A 248 -10.20 8.95 19.93
CA GLY A 248 -10.09 9.12 18.47
C GLY A 248 -11.22 8.45 17.68
N ARG A 249 -12.20 7.86 18.33
CA ARG A 249 -13.37 7.31 17.69
C ARG A 249 -14.32 8.43 17.25
N ILE A 250 -14.77 8.36 16.00
CA ILE A 250 -15.83 9.26 15.52
C ILE A 250 -17.16 8.76 16.07
N ASN A 251 -17.85 9.63 16.82
CA ASN A 251 -19.21 9.34 17.27
C ASN A 251 -20.15 9.48 16.07
N VAL A 252 -20.57 8.37 15.54
CA VAL A 252 -21.58 8.29 14.47
C VAL A 252 -22.89 7.88 15.10
N ASP A 253 -23.95 8.60 14.75
CA ASP A 253 -25.31 8.15 15.03
C ASP A 253 -25.60 6.92 14.17
N LEU A 254 -25.61 5.74 14.81
CA LEU A 254 -25.73 4.47 14.11
C LEU A 254 -27.13 4.26 13.53
N ASP A 255 -28.15 4.82 14.17
CA ASP A 255 -29.52 4.70 13.71
C ASP A 255 -29.73 5.54 12.45
N LEU A 256 -29.20 6.76 12.46
CA LEU A 256 -29.20 7.64 11.27
C LEU A 256 -28.40 7.00 10.12
N LEU A 257 -27.21 6.48 10.39
CA LEU A 257 -26.39 5.82 9.38
C LEU A 257 -27.08 4.60 8.77
N GLN A 258 -27.78 3.80 9.58
CA GLN A 258 -28.53 2.64 9.08
C GLN A 258 -29.72 3.06 8.22
N GLN A 259 -30.41 4.15 8.59
CA GLN A 259 -31.48 4.73 7.78
C GLN A 259 -30.96 5.22 6.44
N GLU A 260 -29.86 6.00 6.41
CA GLU A 260 -29.26 6.49 5.18
C GLU A 260 -28.81 5.34 4.25
N ILE A 261 -28.19 4.28 4.81
CA ILE A 261 -27.81 3.10 4.03
C ILE A 261 -29.05 2.36 3.48
N ALA A 262 -30.11 2.26 4.24
CA ALA A 262 -31.36 1.62 3.80
C ALA A 262 -32.03 2.43 2.69
N GLU A 263 -32.11 3.75 2.83
CA GLU A 263 -32.65 4.66 1.81
C GLU A 263 -31.82 4.62 0.53
N GLU A 264 -30.47 4.65 0.62
CA GLU A 264 -29.60 4.55 -0.55
C GLU A 264 -29.79 3.22 -1.29
N LYS A 265 -29.92 2.11 -0.55
CA LYS A 265 -30.20 0.79 -1.15
C LYS A 265 -31.57 0.76 -1.83
N ALA A 266 -32.60 1.33 -1.21
CA ALA A 266 -33.95 1.40 -1.79
C ALA A 266 -33.93 2.23 -3.09
N GLN A 267 -33.35 3.42 -3.06
CA GLN A 267 -33.18 4.27 -4.24
C GLN A 267 -32.38 3.58 -5.36
N LEU A 268 -31.36 2.79 -4.99
CA LEU A 268 -30.56 2.05 -5.96
C LEU A 268 -31.34 0.88 -6.57
N ALA A 269 -32.21 0.24 -5.81
CA ALA A 269 -33.05 -0.87 -6.29
C ALA A 269 -34.04 -0.43 -7.37
N GLU A 270 -34.54 0.81 -7.31
CA GLU A 270 -35.46 1.40 -8.29
C GLU A 270 -34.76 1.81 -9.60
N LYS A 271 -33.42 1.93 -9.60
CA LYS A 271 -32.66 2.36 -10.78
C LYS A 271 -32.46 1.23 -11.78
N PRO A 272 -32.39 1.54 -13.10
CA PRO A 272 -32.10 0.56 -14.14
C PRO A 272 -30.80 -0.19 -13.90
N PHE A 273 -30.75 -1.45 -14.35
CA PHE A 273 -29.62 -2.36 -14.12
C PHE A 273 -28.24 -1.80 -14.52
N TYR A 274 -28.16 -1.04 -15.62
CA TYR A 274 -26.90 -0.43 -16.05
C TYR A 274 -26.39 0.66 -15.08
N ILE A 275 -27.30 1.43 -14.43
CA ILE A 275 -26.93 2.42 -13.39
C ILE A 275 -26.46 1.69 -12.12
N ARG A 276 -27.08 0.55 -11.79
CA ARG A 276 -26.67 -0.28 -10.65
C ARG A 276 -25.27 -0.85 -10.87
N ILE A 277 -24.95 -1.32 -12.09
CA ILE A 277 -23.60 -1.75 -12.45
C ILE A 277 -22.64 -0.57 -12.38
N TYR A 278 -22.97 0.57 -12.99
CA TYR A 278 -22.11 1.76 -12.95
C TYR A 278 -21.77 2.15 -11.51
N ARG A 279 -22.75 2.26 -10.60
CA ARG A 279 -22.52 2.54 -9.18
C ARG A 279 -21.80 1.43 -8.42
N PHE A 280 -21.86 0.20 -8.90
CA PHE A 280 -21.04 -0.88 -8.33
C PHE A 280 -19.57 -0.71 -8.71
N TRP A 281 -19.28 -0.13 -9.89
CA TRP A 281 -17.92 0.05 -10.38
C TRP A 281 -17.35 1.44 -10.10
N CYS A 282 -18.14 2.45 -10.00
CA CYS A 282 -17.78 3.82 -9.67
C CYS A 282 -18.40 4.30 -8.36
#